data_acc7de98f8868dc4ec5da1c566baea5f
#
_entry.id   acc7de98f8868dc4ec5da1c566baea5f
#
_cell.length_a   1.000
_cell.length_b   1.000
_cell.length_c   1.000
_cell.angle_alpha   90.00
_cell.angle_beta   90.00
_cell.angle_gamma   90.00
#
_symmetry.space_group_name_H-M   'P 1'
#
loop_
_entity.id
_entity.type
_entity.pdbx_description
1 polymer ?
#
loop_
_entity_poly.entity_id
_entity_poly.type
_entity_poly.pdbx_seq_one_letter_code
_entity_poly.pdbx_strand_id
1 'polypeptide(L)'
;MLGWSQEKQYEAEQQAAAARFEPIYAGYAEMEFEALAENEDAMELGASLYASYCTTCHGSDARGAPGYPNLTDSNWIWGNSEQQIITTLKQGRNAIMPALGAALGGDAGIDDMVTYVQSLSGLVEPDPAAAATQAKFVALCSACHGADGTGTQMLGASTLSDDTWLNGSSADDLRDTLYNARYGVMPAPGVVLRANRDTILAAYVYRLGGG
;
A
#
# COMPACT_ATOMS: atom_id res chain seq x y z
N MET A 1 13.00 -0.21 -51.72
CA MET A 1 12.70 -0.83 -50.40
C MET A 1 11.65 0.02 -49.71
N LEU A 2 10.55 -0.57 -49.32
CA LEU A 2 9.54 0.10 -48.50
C LEU A 2 10.19 0.38 -47.15
N GLY A 3 10.36 1.64 -46.79
CA GLY A 3 11.01 2.06 -45.52
C GLY A 3 10.17 1.81 -44.27
N TRP A 4 9.23 0.85 -44.34
CA TRP A 4 8.36 0.44 -43.27
C TRP A 4 9.07 -0.58 -42.35
N SER A 5 8.94 -0.38 -41.04
CA SER A 5 9.24 -1.40 -40.03
C SER A 5 8.20 -1.32 -38.94
N GLN A 6 7.95 -2.41 -38.26
CA GLN A 6 7.03 -2.50 -37.13
C GLN A 6 7.40 -1.49 -36.01
N GLU A 7 8.68 -1.33 -35.76
CA GLU A 7 9.22 -0.37 -34.80
C GLU A 7 8.86 1.08 -35.17
N LYS A 8 9.10 1.49 -36.44
CA LYS A 8 8.75 2.84 -36.90
C LYS A 8 7.25 3.11 -36.85
N GLN A 9 6.43 2.10 -37.15
CA GLN A 9 4.98 2.22 -37.05
C GLN A 9 4.58 2.41 -35.59
N TYR A 10 5.10 1.60 -34.67
CA TYR A 10 4.86 1.71 -33.24
C TYR A 10 5.28 3.09 -32.70
N GLU A 11 6.47 3.57 -33.04
CA GLU A 11 6.94 4.90 -32.65
C GLU A 11 6.03 6.01 -33.17
N ALA A 12 5.59 5.94 -34.42
CA ALA A 12 4.69 6.94 -34.98
C ALA A 12 3.32 6.94 -34.28
N GLU A 13 2.78 5.77 -33.99
CA GLU A 13 1.52 5.62 -33.24
C GLU A 13 1.67 6.15 -31.81
N GLN A 14 2.78 5.88 -31.13
CA GLN A 14 3.08 6.40 -29.81
C GLN A 14 3.22 7.94 -29.81
N GLN A 15 3.88 8.51 -30.82
CA GLN A 15 4.01 9.97 -30.97
C GLN A 15 2.66 10.62 -31.22
N ALA A 16 1.84 10.05 -32.08
CA ALA A 16 0.50 10.56 -32.37
C ALA A 16 -0.42 10.48 -31.13
N ALA A 17 -0.34 9.39 -30.37
CA ALA A 17 -1.07 9.26 -29.11
C ALA A 17 -0.57 10.28 -28.07
N ALA A 18 0.73 10.46 -27.94
CA ALA A 18 1.30 11.46 -27.04
C ALA A 18 0.85 12.88 -27.40
N ALA A 19 0.98 13.28 -28.67
CA ALA A 19 0.55 14.60 -29.12
C ALA A 19 -0.94 14.89 -28.84
N ARG A 20 -1.79 13.86 -28.85
CA ARG A 20 -3.22 13.98 -28.55
C ARG A 20 -3.54 14.05 -27.07
N PHE A 21 -2.88 13.23 -26.25
CA PHE A 21 -3.28 13.00 -24.87
C PHE A 21 -2.43 13.74 -23.84
N GLU A 22 -1.13 13.95 -24.08
CA GLU A 22 -0.27 14.63 -23.11
C GLU A 22 -0.75 16.04 -22.72
N PRO A 23 -1.30 16.89 -23.62
CA PRO A 23 -1.85 18.18 -23.21
C PRO A 23 -3.01 18.07 -22.22
N ILE A 24 -3.84 17.00 -22.35
CA ILE A 24 -4.98 16.75 -21.44
C ILE A 24 -4.44 16.38 -20.05
N TYR A 25 -3.49 15.45 -19.99
CA TYR A 25 -2.88 15.04 -18.74
C TYR A 25 -2.13 16.19 -18.05
N ALA A 26 -1.42 17.03 -18.83
CA ALA A 26 -0.72 18.20 -18.32
C ALA A 26 -1.69 19.21 -17.71
N GLY A 27 -2.83 19.48 -18.35
CA GLY A 27 -3.84 20.39 -17.83
C GLY A 27 -4.42 19.94 -16.48
N TYR A 28 -4.68 18.65 -16.32
CA TYR A 28 -5.14 18.11 -15.04
C TYR A 28 -4.05 18.12 -13.96
N ALA A 29 -2.79 17.85 -14.32
CA ALA A 29 -1.68 17.84 -13.37
C ALA A 29 -1.28 19.23 -12.83
N GLU A 30 -1.79 20.31 -13.43
CA GLU A 30 -1.64 21.68 -12.95
C GLU A 30 -2.73 22.10 -11.94
N MET A 31 -3.76 21.26 -11.75
CA MET A 31 -4.82 21.52 -10.77
C MET A 31 -4.32 21.27 -9.33
N GLU A 32 -4.90 21.99 -8.38
CA GLU A 32 -4.74 21.64 -6.96
C GLU A 32 -5.26 20.21 -6.73
N PHE A 33 -4.57 19.43 -5.89
CA PHE A 33 -4.77 17.99 -5.76
C PHE A 33 -6.19 17.60 -5.33
N GLU A 34 -6.74 18.30 -4.34
CA GLU A 34 -8.10 18.09 -3.85
C GLU A 34 -9.14 18.42 -4.95
N ALA A 35 -8.94 19.51 -5.68
CA ALA A 35 -9.81 19.88 -6.79
C ALA A 35 -9.71 18.88 -7.95
N LEU A 36 -8.53 18.30 -8.18
CA LEU A 36 -8.33 17.23 -9.15
C LEU A 36 -9.10 15.96 -8.74
N ALA A 37 -9.07 15.60 -7.45
CA ALA A 37 -9.80 14.44 -6.92
C ALA A 37 -11.33 14.59 -7.02
N GLU A 38 -11.83 15.82 -7.08
CA GLU A 38 -13.26 16.13 -7.27
C GLU A 38 -13.66 16.27 -8.75
N ASN A 39 -12.69 16.32 -9.67
CA ASN A 39 -12.97 16.49 -11.10
C ASN A 39 -13.38 15.16 -11.74
N GLU A 40 -14.64 15.01 -12.17
CA GLU A 40 -15.19 13.76 -12.67
C GLU A 40 -14.48 13.26 -13.95
N ASP A 41 -14.13 14.15 -14.88
CA ASP A 41 -13.42 13.76 -16.12
C ASP A 41 -12.01 13.23 -15.80
N ALA A 42 -11.32 13.86 -14.86
CA ALA A 42 -10.03 13.38 -14.39
C ALA A 42 -10.16 12.03 -13.67
N MET A 43 -11.23 11.83 -12.91
CA MET A 43 -11.47 10.56 -12.20
C MET A 43 -11.84 9.42 -13.17
N GLU A 44 -12.51 9.68 -14.28
CA GLU A 44 -12.70 8.68 -15.34
C GLU A 44 -11.35 8.24 -15.95
N LEU A 45 -10.44 9.19 -16.19
CA LEU A 45 -9.08 8.88 -16.62
C LEU A 45 -8.31 8.09 -15.56
N GLY A 46 -8.42 8.50 -14.30
CA GLY A 46 -7.82 7.80 -13.15
C GLY A 46 -8.32 6.36 -13.04
N ALA A 47 -9.63 6.14 -13.17
CA ALA A 47 -10.24 4.82 -13.19
C ALA A 47 -9.69 3.93 -14.33
N SER A 48 -9.53 4.51 -15.53
CA SER A 48 -8.95 3.81 -16.67
C SER A 48 -7.47 3.42 -16.44
N LEU A 49 -6.69 4.32 -15.84
CA LEU A 49 -5.31 4.03 -15.44
C LEU A 49 -5.26 2.93 -14.37
N TYR A 50 -6.11 3.04 -13.35
CA TYR A 50 -6.24 2.02 -12.31
C TYR A 50 -6.58 0.65 -12.89
N ALA A 51 -7.58 0.60 -13.77
CA ALA A 51 -7.99 -0.64 -14.43
C ALA A 51 -6.85 -1.28 -15.24
N SER A 52 -5.96 -0.48 -15.80
CA SER A 52 -4.86 -0.95 -16.64
C SER A 52 -3.66 -1.45 -15.84
N TYR A 53 -3.38 -0.87 -14.66
CA TYR A 53 -2.11 -1.09 -13.95
C TYR A 53 -2.25 -1.65 -12.53
N CYS A 54 -3.43 -1.54 -11.89
CA CYS A 54 -3.56 -1.78 -10.45
C CYS A 54 -4.44 -2.98 -10.10
N THR A 55 -5.43 -3.28 -10.94
CA THR A 55 -6.48 -4.28 -10.66
C THR A 55 -5.96 -5.69 -10.43
N THR A 56 -4.83 -6.05 -11.04
CA THR A 56 -4.24 -7.39 -10.88
C THR A 56 -3.88 -7.70 -9.42
N CYS A 57 -3.44 -6.69 -8.66
CA CYS A 57 -3.04 -6.83 -7.27
C CYS A 57 -4.12 -6.31 -6.30
N HIS A 58 -4.69 -5.12 -6.60
CA HIS A 58 -5.62 -4.46 -5.69
C HIS A 58 -7.10 -4.79 -5.93
N GLY A 59 -7.41 -5.63 -6.93
CA GLY A 59 -8.78 -5.95 -7.30
C GLY A 59 -9.45 -4.89 -8.17
N SER A 60 -10.49 -5.25 -8.89
CA SER A 60 -11.27 -4.31 -9.73
C SER A 60 -12.13 -3.35 -8.90
N ASP A 61 -12.43 -3.72 -7.66
CA ASP A 61 -13.15 -2.92 -6.67
C ASP A 61 -12.21 -2.17 -5.70
N ALA A 62 -10.90 -2.29 -5.92
CA ALA A 62 -9.83 -1.70 -5.11
C ALA A 62 -9.80 -2.14 -3.63
N ARG A 63 -10.51 -3.22 -3.27
CA ARG A 63 -10.57 -3.72 -1.90
C ARG A 63 -9.41 -4.63 -1.51
N GLY A 64 -8.49 -4.86 -2.44
CA GLY A 64 -7.31 -5.67 -2.19
C GLY A 64 -7.59 -7.16 -2.03
N ALA A 65 -6.65 -7.85 -1.42
CA ALA A 65 -6.69 -9.26 -1.05
C ALA A 65 -5.66 -9.52 0.05
N PRO A 66 -5.59 -10.69 0.67
CA PRO A 66 -4.53 -10.99 1.63
C PRO A 66 -3.15 -10.68 1.07
N GLY A 67 -2.40 -9.79 1.72
CA GLY A 67 -1.11 -9.29 1.27
C GLY A 67 -1.15 -8.09 0.30
N TYR A 68 -2.33 -7.69 -0.16
CA TYR A 68 -2.54 -6.50 -1.02
C TYR A 68 -3.49 -5.51 -0.34
N PRO A 69 -3.04 -4.27 -0.04
CA PRO A 69 -3.87 -3.30 0.67
C PRO A 69 -5.19 -3.00 -0.01
N ASN A 70 -6.23 -2.84 0.79
CA ASN A 70 -7.47 -2.21 0.40
C ASN A 70 -7.21 -0.72 0.18
N LEU A 71 -7.61 -0.17 -0.95
CA LEU A 71 -7.43 1.24 -1.30
C LEU A 71 -8.71 2.06 -1.12
N THR A 72 -9.79 1.44 -0.59
CA THR A 72 -11.08 2.08 -0.37
C THR A 72 -11.36 2.38 1.11
N ASP A 73 -10.43 2.05 1.99
CA ASP A 73 -10.52 2.36 3.41
C ASP A 73 -9.59 3.52 3.80
N SER A 74 -9.72 3.97 5.04
CA SER A 74 -8.89 5.04 5.60
C SER A 74 -7.56 4.54 6.19
N ASN A 75 -7.22 3.25 6.03
CA ASN A 75 -6.02 2.65 6.62
C ASN A 75 -4.83 2.72 5.65
N TRP A 76 -4.06 3.79 5.74
CA TRP A 76 -2.96 4.09 4.85
C TRP A 76 -1.61 3.68 5.44
N ILE A 77 -1.08 2.52 5.02
CA ILE A 77 0.21 1.99 5.50
C ILE A 77 1.38 2.94 5.20
N TRP A 78 1.35 3.63 4.05
CA TRP A 78 2.41 4.54 3.58
C TRP A 78 1.99 6.01 3.56
N GLY A 79 0.83 6.33 4.16
CA GLY A 79 0.21 7.64 4.18
C GLY A 79 -0.57 7.97 2.92
N ASN A 80 -1.45 8.98 3.05
CA ASN A 80 -2.42 9.38 2.03
C ASN A 80 -2.22 10.80 1.47
N SER A 81 -1.15 11.50 1.85
CA SER A 81 -0.88 12.79 1.22
C SER A 81 -0.52 12.60 -0.26
N GLU A 82 -0.81 13.60 -1.08
CA GLU A 82 -0.43 13.64 -2.49
C GLU A 82 1.00 13.13 -2.72
N GLN A 83 1.97 13.71 -1.99
CA GLN A 83 3.37 13.37 -2.12
C GLN A 83 3.67 11.91 -1.77
N GLN A 84 2.99 11.35 -0.75
CA GLN A 84 3.19 9.95 -0.33
C GLN A 84 2.64 8.97 -1.37
N ILE A 85 1.46 9.26 -1.94
CA ILE A 85 0.85 8.43 -2.98
C ILE A 85 1.68 8.53 -4.28
N ILE A 86 2.06 9.73 -4.72
CA ILE A 86 2.91 9.93 -5.89
C ILE A 86 4.27 9.23 -5.72
N THR A 87 4.86 9.31 -4.53
CA THR A 87 6.11 8.59 -4.22
C THR A 87 5.93 7.09 -4.35
N THR A 88 4.80 6.56 -3.86
CA THR A 88 4.45 5.14 -3.98
C THR A 88 4.34 4.71 -5.45
N LEU A 89 3.68 5.52 -6.27
CA LEU A 89 3.53 5.25 -7.70
C LEU A 89 4.86 5.36 -8.48
N LYS A 90 5.71 6.30 -8.12
CA LYS A 90 6.98 6.54 -8.83
C LYS A 90 8.10 5.58 -8.43
N GLN A 91 8.17 5.21 -7.17
CA GLN A 91 9.30 4.46 -6.60
C GLN A 91 8.92 3.03 -6.18
N GLY A 92 7.62 2.73 -6.11
CA GLY A 92 7.15 1.51 -5.48
C GLY A 92 7.35 1.53 -3.96
N ARG A 93 7.06 0.41 -3.34
CA ARG A 93 7.26 0.21 -1.89
C ARG A 93 7.84 -1.17 -1.63
N ASN A 94 8.73 -1.23 -0.64
CA ASN A 94 9.26 -2.47 -0.10
C ASN A 94 9.09 -2.42 1.41
N ALA A 95 8.37 -3.38 1.95
CA ALA A 95 8.20 -3.56 3.39
C ALA A 95 8.74 -4.92 3.82
N ILE A 96 9.40 -4.96 4.96
CA ILE A 96 9.94 -6.18 5.53
C ILE A 96 9.51 -6.25 6.99
N MET A 97 8.75 -7.28 7.34
CA MET A 97 8.54 -7.71 8.72
C MET A 97 9.43 -8.93 8.97
N PRO A 98 10.52 -8.81 9.74
CA PRO A 98 11.47 -9.91 9.94
C PRO A 98 10.86 -11.05 10.75
N ALA A 99 11.39 -12.25 10.59
CA ALA A 99 11.09 -13.36 11.47
C ALA A 99 11.67 -13.12 12.87
N LEU A 100 10.85 -13.22 13.91
CA LEU A 100 11.22 -12.93 15.28
C LEU A 100 11.10 -14.14 16.22
N GLY A 101 10.76 -15.33 15.72
CA GLY A 101 10.52 -16.52 16.52
C GLY A 101 11.64 -16.86 17.50
N ALA A 102 12.90 -16.80 17.04
CA ALA A 102 14.06 -17.07 17.90
C ALA A 102 14.24 -15.98 18.99
N ALA A 103 14.02 -14.70 18.65
CA ALA A 103 14.14 -13.58 19.59
C ALA A 103 13.03 -13.59 20.65
N LEU A 104 11.86 -14.13 20.31
CA LEU A 104 10.74 -14.29 21.22
C LEU A 104 10.91 -15.48 22.18
N GLY A 105 11.78 -16.42 21.88
CA GLY A 105 12.06 -17.62 22.70
C GLY A 105 11.33 -18.87 22.20
N GLY A 106 11.04 -18.94 20.90
CA GLY A 106 10.37 -20.07 20.26
C GLY A 106 8.85 -20.05 20.45
N ASP A 107 8.22 -21.21 20.35
CA ASP A 107 6.76 -21.37 20.25
C ASP A 107 5.98 -20.68 21.36
N ALA A 108 6.34 -20.91 22.60
CA ALA A 108 5.65 -20.31 23.75
C ALA A 108 5.72 -18.77 23.73
N GLY A 109 6.89 -18.20 23.39
CA GLY A 109 7.03 -16.76 23.29
C GLY A 109 6.31 -16.15 22.10
N ILE A 110 6.13 -16.93 21.01
CA ILE A 110 5.31 -16.53 19.87
C ILE A 110 3.84 -16.55 20.27
N ASP A 111 3.35 -17.57 20.96
CA ASP A 111 1.96 -17.66 21.42
C ASP A 111 1.57 -16.51 22.34
N ASP A 112 2.47 -16.19 23.30
CA ASP A 112 2.29 -15.05 24.18
C ASP A 112 2.20 -13.75 23.37
N MET A 113 3.10 -13.57 22.36
CA MET A 113 3.13 -12.37 21.53
C MET A 113 1.90 -12.28 20.63
N VAL A 114 1.44 -13.39 20.05
CA VAL A 114 0.19 -13.45 19.24
C VAL A 114 -1.00 -12.97 20.07
N THR A 115 -1.15 -13.52 21.28
CA THR A 115 -2.24 -13.13 22.20
C THR A 115 -2.13 -11.64 22.56
N TYR A 116 -0.92 -11.16 22.84
CA TYR A 116 -0.70 -9.74 23.14
C TYR A 116 -1.07 -8.83 21.96
N VAL A 117 -0.63 -9.16 20.74
CA VAL A 117 -0.94 -8.38 19.53
C VAL A 117 -2.44 -8.38 19.23
N GLN A 118 -3.12 -9.54 19.38
CA GLN A 118 -4.57 -9.60 19.24
C GLN A 118 -5.30 -8.76 20.30
N SER A 119 -4.74 -8.60 21.49
CA SER A 119 -5.34 -7.74 22.51
C SER A 119 -5.22 -6.25 22.20
N LEU A 120 -4.20 -5.83 21.44
CA LEU A 120 -4.07 -4.43 20.99
C LEU A 120 -5.22 -3.98 20.09
N SER A 121 -5.73 -4.89 19.26
CA SER A 121 -6.88 -4.62 18.36
C SER A 121 -8.25 -5.00 18.97
N GLY A 122 -8.27 -5.49 20.21
CA GLY A 122 -9.50 -5.88 20.88
C GLY A 122 -10.07 -7.23 20.41
N LEU A 123 -9.32 -8.04 19.65
CA LEU A 123 -9.74 -9.37 19.22
C LEU A 123 -9.81 -10.38 20.40
N VAL A 124 -8.98 -10.16 21.41
CA VAL A 124 -9.01 -10.90 22.68
C VAL A 124 -8.92 -9.91 23.85
N GLU A 125 -9.40 -10.32 25.00
CA GLU A 125 -9.29 -9.51 26.23
C GLU A 125 -7.82 -9.37 26.65
N PRO A 126 -7.37 -8.17 27.08
CA PRO A 126 -6.03 -7.97 27.59
C PRO A 126 -5.75 -8.84 28.83
N ASP A 127 -4.65 -9.58 28.83
CA ASP A 127 -4.19 -10.32 29.99
C ASP A 127 -3.41 -9.41 30.95
N PRO A 128 -3.88 -9.17 32.19
CA PRO A 128 -3.13 -8.38 33.19
C PRO A 128 -1.74 -8.95 33.52
N ALA A 129 -1.50 -10.24 33.25
CA ALA A 129 -0.20 -10.88 33.48
C ALA A 129 0.79 -10.69 32.31
N ALA A 130 0.36 -10.09 31.19
CA ALA A 130 1.17 -9.93 29.98
C ALA A 130 2.31 -8.88 30.06
N ALA A 131 2.63 -8.35 31.25
CA ALA A 131 3.66 -7.31 31.41
C ALA A 131 5.03 -7.70 30.81
N ALA A 132 5.43 -8.97 30.93
CA ALA A 132 6.67 -9.47 30.35
C ALA A 132 6.61 -9.50 28.80
N THR A 133 5.46 -9.86 28.23
CA THR A 133 5.23 -9.87 26.78
C THR A 133 5.16 -8.45 26.23
N GLN A 134 4.49 -7.54 26.94
CA GLN A 134 4.50 -6.12 26.62
C GLN A 134 5.92 -5.55 26.57
N ALA A 135 6.77 -5.89 27.55
CA ALA A 135 8.17 -5.45 27.56
C ALA A 135 8.95 -5.99 26.34
N LYS A 136 8.69 -7.23 25.91
CA LYS A 136 9.27 -7.80 24.68
C LYS A 136 8.75 -7.09 23.43
N PHE A 137 7.44 -6.77 23.37
CA PHE A 137 6.87 -6.00 22.28
C PHE A 137 7.53 -4.64 22.15
N VAL A 138 7.67 -3.92 23.24
CA VAL A 138 8.37 -2.63 23.27
C VAL A 138 9.82 -2.76 22.80
N ALA A 139 10.52 -3.80 23.21
CA ALA A 139 11.92 -4.00 22.84
C ALA A 139 12.15 -4.42 21.38
N LEU A 140 11.25 -5.21 20.79
CA LEU A 140 11.46 -5.88 19.50
C LEU A 140 10.57 -5.31 18.37
N CYS A 141 9.39 -4.78 18.69
CA CYS A 141 8.36 -4.45 17.72
C CYS A 141 8.10 -2.94 17.63
N SER A 142 8.27 -2.21 18.74
CA SER A 142 7.85 -0.80 18.83
C SER A 142 8.60 0.14 17.90
N ALA A 143 9.82 -0.19 17.47
CA ALA A 143 10.59 0.62 16.54
C ALA A 143 9.89 0.81 15.19
N CYS A 144 9.09 -0.19 14.79
CA CYS A 144 8.30 -0.14 13.55
C CYS A 144 6.82 0.08 13.85
N HIS A 145 6.25 -0.64 14.83
CA HIS A 145 4.81 -0.64 15.08
C HIS A 145 4.34 0.38 16.14
N GLY A 146 5.26 1.16 16.73
CA GLY A 146 4.91 2.04 17.86
C GLY A 146 4.76 1.25 19.18
N ALA A 147 4.87 1.92 20.30
CA ALA A 147 4.75 1.27 21.62
C ALA A 147 3.32 0.81 21.93
N ASP A 148 2.36 1.38 21.27
CA ASP A 148 0.91 1.14 21.35
C ASP A 148 0.32 0.38 20.14
N GLY A 149 1.18 -0.03 19.20
CA GLY A 149 0.78 -0.76 18.01
C GLY A 149 0.18 0.10 16.88
N THR A 150 0.29 1.42 16.92
CA THR A 150 -0.31 2.32 15.91
C THR A 150 0.41 2.34 14.57
N GLY A 151 1.55 1.65 14.45
CA GLY A 151 2.30 1.57 13.21
C GLY A 151 3.17 2.80 12.94
N THR A 152 3.89 2.77 11.84
CA THR A 152 4.74 3.88 11.38
C THR A 152 4.71 3.97 9.85
N GLN A 153 4.00 4.96 9.32
CA GLN A 153 3.85 5.15 7.86
C GLN A 153 5.20 5.32 7.15
N MET A 154 6.17 5.96 7.78
CA MET A 154 7.50 6.17 7.19
C MET A 154 8.25 4.84 6.91
N LEU A 155 7.95 3.80 7.67
CA LEU A 155 8.54 2.46 7.53
C LEU A 155 7.60 1.47 6.83
N GLY A 156 6.37 1.87 6.54
CA GLY A 156 5.33 0.98 6.01
C GLY A 156 4.94 -0.12 7.00
N ALA A 157 5.02 0.18 8.28
CA ALA A 157 4.61 -0.74 9.32
C ALA A 157 3.13 -0.53 9.65
N SER A 158 2.34 -1.58 9.45
CA SER A 158 0.90 -1.56 9.67
C SER A 158 0.55 -1.28 11.14
N THR A 159 -0.59 -0.65 11.36
CA THR A 159 -1.27 -0.60 12.64
C THR A 159 -1.62 -2.01 13.12
N LEU A 160 -1.45 -2.28 14.39
CA LEU A 160 -1.81 -3.53 15.07
C LEU A 160 -2.91 -3.32 16.11
N SER A 161 -3.39 -2.08 16.25
CA SER A 161 -4.38 -1.67 17.25
C SER A 161 -5.73 -1.31 16.64
N ASP A 162 -5.95 -1.65 15.37
CA ASP A 162 -7.24 -1.52 14.68
C ASP A 162 -7.77 -2.87 14.19
N ASP A 163 -8.84 -2.88 13.43
CA ASP A 163 -9.48 -4.08 12.88
C ASP A 163 -9.06 -4.42 11.44
N THR A 164 -8.09 -3.68 10.88
CA THR A 164 -7.64 -3.84 9.49
C THR A 164 -6.35 -4.65 9.41
N TRP A 165 -6.43 -5.84 8.86
CA TRP A 165 -5.33 -6.80 8.82
C TRP A 165 -4.95 -7.20 7.40
N LEU A 166 -3.78 -6.76 6.95
CA LEU A 166 -3.28 -7.05 5.60
C LEU A 166 -3.05 -8.55 5.33
N ASN A 167 -2.60 -9.29 6.33
CA ASN A 167 -2.21 -10.70 6.21
C ASN A 167 -3.06 -11.63 7.08
N GLY A 168 -4.21 -11.16 7.56
CA GLY A 168 -5.07 -11.90 8.48
C GLY A 168 -4.75 -11.67 9.95
N SER A 169 -5.75 -11.88 10.81
CA SER A 169 -5.72 -11.60 12.24
C SER A 169 -5.83 -12.87 13.11
N SER A 170 -5.96 -14.05 12.48
CA SER A 170 -6.00 -15.29 13.22
C SER A 170 -4.69 -15.58 13.94
N ALA A 171 -4.74 -16.40 14.98
CA ALA A 171 -3.53 -16.83 15.67
C ALA A 171 -2.52 -17.49 14.72
N ASP A 172 -3.01 -18.26 13.74
CA ASP A 172 -2.16 -18.92 12.75
C ASP A 172 -1.50 -17.92 11.78
N ASP A 173 -2.23 -16.88 11.33
CA ASP A 173 -1.67 -15.83 10.46
C ASP A 173 -0.56 -15.04 11.16
N LEU A 174 -0.77 -14.70 12.44
CA LEU A 174 0.20 -13.98 13.24
C LEU A 174 1.41 -14.86 13.58
N ARG A 175 1.20 -16.15 13.91
CA ARG A 175 2.28 -17.12 14.07
C ARG A 175 3.12 -17.23 12.82
N ASP A 176 2.48 -17.41 11.65
CA ASP A 176 3.17 -17.49 10.36
C ASP A 176 4.02 -16.24 10.10
N THR A 177 3.47 -15.06 10.40
CA THR A 177 4.20 -13.79 10.28
C THR A 177 5.44 -13.74 11.17
N LEU A 178 5.33 -14.18 12.43
CA LEU A 178 6.45 -14.15 13.39
C LEU A 178 7.50 -15.24 13.10
N TYR A 179 7.11 -16.36 12.50
CA TYR A 179 8.02 -17.43 12.11
C TYR A 179 8.73 -17.18 10.79
N ASN A 180 7.96 -16.81 9.75
CA ASN A 180 8.41 -16.88 8.36
C ASN A 180 8.74 -15.50 7.77
N ALA A 181 8.53 -14.44 8.53
CA ALA A 181 8.62 -13.06 8.04
C ALA A 181 7.50 -12.71 7.04
N ARG A 182 7.41 -11.43 6.66
CA ARG A 182 6.60 -10.96 5.54
C ARG A 182 7.40 -10.01 4.66
N TYR A 183 7.22 -10.15 3.37
CA TYR A 183 7.85 -9.30 2.37
C TYR A 183 6.75 -8.73 1.48
N GLY A 184 6.50 -7.44 1.61
CA GLY A 184 5.58 -6.71 0.76
C GLY A 184 6.34 -5.95 -0.33
N VAL A 185 6.02 -6.18 -1.60
CA VAL A 185 6.61 -5.45 -2.71
C VAL A 185 5.48 -4.90 -3.58
N MET A 186 5.37 -3.57 -3.64
CA MET A 186 4.61 -2.89 -4.66
C MET A 186 5.59 -2.36 -5.71
N PRO A 187 5.59 -2.89 -6.94
CA PRO A 187 6.47 -2.38 -7.99
C PRO A 187 6.09 -0.96 -8.35
N ALA A 188 7.05 -0.18 -8.85
CA ALA A 188 6.80 1.17 -9.34
C ALA A 188 6.11 1.13 -10.71
N PRO A 189 4.82 1.42 -10.85
CA PRO A 189 4.18 1.54 -12.16
C PRO A 189 4.67 2.77 -12.93
N GLY A 190 5.35 3.72 -12.27
CA GLY A 190 5.89 4.95 -12.85
C GLY A 190 6.82 4.72 -14.04
N VAL A 191 7.44 3.54 -14.17
CA VAL A 191 8.24 3.17 -15.36
C VAL A 191 7.36 3.04 -16.61
N VAL A 192 6.07 2.69 -16.43
CA VAL A 192 5.09 2.49 -17.51
C VAL A 192 4.15 3.70 -17.63
N LEU A 193 3.92 4.39 -16.51
CA LEU A 193 3.12 5.62 -16.47
C LEU A 193 3.96 6.77 -17.05
N ARG A 194 3.49 7.35 -18.15
CA ARG A 194 4.09 8.58 -18.69
C ARG A 194 3.83 9.76 -17.77
N ALA A 195 4.58 10.85 -17.97
CA ALA A 195 4.47 12.08 -17.18
C ALA A 195 3.00 12.53 -16.97
N ASN A 196 2.71 13.07 -15.81
CA ASN A 196 1.41 13.61 -15.38
C ASN A 196 0.28 12.60 -15.13
N ARG A 197 0.45 11.32 -15.50
CA ARG A 197 -0.57 10.29 -15.21
C ARG A 197 -0.51 9.79 -13.79
N ASP A 198 0.64 9.86 -13.18
CA ASP A 198 0.86 9.54 -11.77
C ASP A 198 0.07 10.47 -10.84
N THR A 199 -0.02 11.77 -11.15
CA THR A 199 -0.82 12.72 -10.37
C THR A 199 -2.32 12.41 -10.45
N ILE A 200 -2.83 12.15 -11.66
CA ILE A 200 -4.25 11.78 -11.85
C ILE A 200 -4.58 10.45 -11.18
N LEU A 201 -3.70 9.44 -11.32
CA LEU A 201 -3.89 8.17 -10.67
C LEU A 201 -3.79 8.30 -9.13
N ALA A 202 -2.90 9.16 -8.63
CA ALA A 202 -2.80 9.45 -7.21
C ALA A 202 -4.09 10.08 -6.65
N ALA A 203 -4.64 11.06 -7.36
CA ALA A 203 -5.91 11.70 -7.00
C ALA A 203 -7.07 10.70 -7.01
N TYR A 204 -7.11 9.81 -8.00
CA TYR A 204 -8.11 8.75 -8.05
C TYR A 204 -8.02 7.80 -6.85
N VAL A 205 -6.81 7.33 -6.52
CA VAL A 205 -6.58 6.43 -5.37
C VAL A 205 -6.89 7.15 -4.05
N TYR A 206 -6.54 8.43 -3.92
CA TYR A 206 -6.88 9.26 -2.77
C TYR A 206 -8.40 9.33 -2.56
N ARG A 207 -9.15 9.64 -3.62
CA ARG A 207 -10.62 9.67 -3.60
C ARG A 207 -11.24 8.32 -3.20
N LEU A 208 -10.68 7.19 -3.63
CA LEU A 208 -11.16 5.85 -3.25
C LEU A 208 -11.07 5.62 -1.73
N GLY A 209 -10.02 6.10 -1.08
CA GLY A 209 -9.77 5.96 0.35
C GLY A 209 -10.49 6.98 1.24
N GLY A 210 -11.42 7.75 0.71
CA GLY A 210 -12.24 8.70 1.46
C GLY A 210 -11.52 10.02 1.76
N GLY A 211 -10.56 10.40 0.91
CA GLY A 211 -9.89 11.71 0.95
C GLY A 211 -10.77 12.82 0.43
#